data_aaa590b98be489aff8e845bd89c4cc9e
#
_entry.id   aaa590b98be489aff8e845bd89c4cc9e
#
_cell.length_a   1.000
_cell.length_b   1.000
_cell.length_c   1.000
_cell.angle_alpha   90.00
_cell.angle_beta   90.00
_cell.angle_gamma   90.00
#
_symmetry.space_group_name_H-M   'P 1'
#
loop_
_entity.id
_entity.type
_entity.pdbx_description
1 polymer ?
#
loop_
_entity_poly.entity_id
_entity_poly.type
_entity_poly.pdbx_seq_one_letter_code
_entity_poly.pdbx_strand_id
1 'polypeptide(L)'
;TWRRYEAASVNSDPTWRYIAAWLEANKPAPLPLRLTHGDPQAPNVMIDHDGNYQVVDWEFAAIGDPREDLGWYNIYSTAAGPNLYESDPEAFLAAYRDATGFGEAEVNQLSVGYFTVLSSIKILGTICTQLDKFALGENSGAMTALQIGSISFGHDNFINAIAGMQAAFDAMAAAAEGATS
;
A
#
# COMPACT_ATOMS: atom_id res chain seq x y z
N THR A 1 10.29 -5.31 7.19
CA THR A 1 9.94 -4.39 8.31
C THR A 1 8.61 -4.78 8.94
N TRP A 2 7.54 -5.06 8.19
CA TRP A 2 6.22 -5.48 8.70
C TRP A 2 6.26 -6.76 9.56
N ARG A 3 7.15 -7.71 9.27
CA ARG A 3 7.34 -8.92 10.09
C ARG A 3 7.78 -8.64 11.53
N ARG A 4 8.37 -7.47 11.79
CA ARG A 4 8.68 -7.04 13.16
C ARG A 4 7.42 -6.62 13.91
N TYR A 5 6.50 -5.96 13.22
CA TYR A 5 5.21 -5.57 13.78
C TYR A 5 4.31 -6.79 14.00
N GLU A 6 4.30 -7.72 13.03
CA GLU A 6 3.63 -9.00 13.17
C GLU A 6 4.12 -9.76 14.41
N ALA A 7 5.44 -9.91 14.60
CA ALA A 7 6.02 -10.63 15.72
C ALA A 7 5.65 -10.01 17.08
N ALA A 8 5.51 -8.68 17.16
CA ALA A 8 5.08 -7.98 18.36
C ALA A 8 3.57 -8.10 18.63
N SER A 9 2.74 -8.19 17.58
CA SER A 9 1.27 -8.13 17.67
C SER A 9 0.59 -9.50 17.53
N VAL A 10 1.27 -10.50 17.02
CA VAL A 10 0.73 -11.86 16.72
C VAL A 10 0.02 -12.54 17.88
N ASN A 11 0.42 -12.26 19.10
CA ASN A 11 -0.20 -12.87 20.28
C ASN A 11 -1.47 -12.14 20.75
N SER A 12 -1.74 -10.95 20.26
CA SER A 12 -2.82 -10.09 20.74
C SER A 12 -3.94 -9.88 19.73
N ASP A 13 -3.67 -9.97 18.41
CA ASP A 13 -4.68 -9.70 17.38
C ASP A 13 -4.67 -10.76 16.26
N PRO A 14 -5.74 -11.57 16.14
CA PRO A 14 -5.87 -12.56 15.07
C PRO A 14 -5.90 -11.96 13.67
N THR A 15 -6.27 -10.67 13.54
CA THR A 15 -6.32 -9.95 12.25
C THR A 15 -4.94 -9.89 11.61
N TRP A 16 -3.89 -9.59 12.39
CA TRP A 16 -2.51 -9.55 11.89
C TRP A 16 -2.06 -10.90 11.32
N ARG A 17 -2.43 -12.00 11.97
CA ARG A 17 -2.12 -13.35 11.48
C ARG A 17 -2.80 -13.67 10.17
N TYR A 18 -4.08 -13.30 10.06
CA TYR A 18 -4.85 -13.48 8.84
C TYR A 18 -4.20 -12.73 7.67
N ILE A 19 -3.84 -11.47 7.89
CA ILE A 19 -3.21 -10.62 6.88
C ILE A 19 -1.86 -11.15 6.46
N ALA A 20 -1.02 -11.53 7.42
CA ALA A 20 0.29 -12.09 7.15
C ALA A 20 0.19 -13.37 6.31
N ALA A 21 -0.74 -14.26 6.67
CA ALA A 21 -1.00 -15.49 5.92
C ALA A 21 -1.50 -15.18 4.50
N TRP A 22 -2.39 -14.20 4.35
CA TRP A 22 -2.89 -13.77 3.05
C TRP A 22 -1.77 -13.20 2.17
N LEU A 23 -0.93 -12.32 2.72
CA LEU A 23 0.21 -11.73 1.99
C LEU A 23 1.23 -12.80 1.55
N GLU A 24 1.51 -13.79 2.38
CA GLU A 24 2.41 -14.89 1.99
C GLU A 24 1.80 -15.77 0.91
N ALA A 25 0.50 -16.06 0.97
CA ALA A 25 -0.20 -16.91 0.00
C ALA A 25 -0.36 -16.24 -1.37
N ASN A 26 -0.48 -14.91 -1.41
CA ASN A 26 -0.79 -14.16 -2.63
C ASN A 26 0.38 -13.30 -3.13
N LYS A 27 1.59 -13.57 -2.68
CA LYS A 27 2.76 -12.80 -3.05
C LYS A 27 3.01 -12.86 -4.56
N PRO A 28 3.02 -11.73 -5.28
CA PRO A 28 3.30 -11.72 -6.71
C PRO A 28 4.77 -12.07 -7.00
N ALA A 29 5.04 -12.50 -8.22
CA ALA A 29 6.41 -12.71 -8.68
C ALA A 29 7.25 -11.43 -8.48
N PRO A 30 8.50 -11.54 -8.00
CA PRO A 30 9.33 -10.38 -7.73
C PRO A 30 9.71 -9.66 -9.03
N LEU A 31 9.76 -8.32 -8.98
CA LEU A 31 10.33 -7.50 -10.05
C LEU A 31 11.78 -7.12 -9.74
N PRO A 32 12.54 -6.67 -10.75
CA PRO A 32 13.83 -6.05 -10.52
C PRO A 32 13.70 -4.88 -9.55
N LEU A 33 14.53 -4.87 -8.52
CA LEU A 33 14.52 -3.82 -7.52
C LEU A 33 14.81 -2.46 -8.14
N ARG A 34 14.11 -1.43 -7.67
CA ARG A 34 14.26 -0.04 -8.10
C ARG A 34 14.37 0.87 -6.87
N LEU A 35 14.78 2.11 -7.09
CA LEU A 35 14.59 3.16 -6.09
C LEU A 35 13.10 3.42 -5.96
N THR A 36 12.56 3.23 -4.77
CA THR A 36 11.18 3.60 -4.39
C THR A 36 11.21 4.87 -3.59
N HIS A 37 10.18 5.69 -3.72
CA HIS A 37 10.03 6.92 -2.92
C HIS A 37 9.64 6.59 -1.47
N GLY A 38 8.76 5.62 -1.31
CA GLY A 38 8.23 5.19 -0.01
C GLY A 38 7.04 6.01 0.51
N ASP A 39 6.81 7.22 -0.05
CA ASP A 39 5.67 8.10 0.24
C ASP A 39 5.24 8.92 -0.99
N PRO A 40 4.88 8.32 -2.13
CA PRO A 40 4.58 9.01 -3.38
C PRO A 40 3.16 9.59 -3.39
N GLN A 41 2.86 10.52 -2.51
CA GLN A 41 1.57 11.21 -2.45
C GLN A 41 1.62 12.58 -3.14
N ALA A 42 0.46 13.11 -3.54
CA ALA A 42 0.37 14.37 -4.28
C ALA A 42 1.06 15.58 -3.59
N PRO A 43 0.98 15.76 -2.25
CA PRO A 43 1.71 16.81 -1.57
C PRO A 43 3.23 16.77 -1.72
N ASN A 44 3.80 15.59 -2.05
CA ASN A 44 5.23 15.41 -2.26
C ASN A 44 5.66 15.66 -3.72
N VAL A 45 4.74 16.17 -4.55
CA VAL A 45 5.03 16.58 -5.93
C VAL A 45 4.83 18.08 -6.06
N MET A 46 5.91 18.80 -6.31
CA MET A 46 5.91 20.24 -6.55
C MET A 46 5.99 20.52 -8.05
N ILE A 47 5.41 21.63 -8.48
CA ILE A 47 5.56 22.14 -9.84
C ILE A 47 6.30 23.46 -9.73
N ASP A 48 7.44 23.59 -10.41
CA ASP A 48 8.21 24.83 -10.45
C ASP A 48 7.57 25.86 -11.41
N HIS A 49 8.14 27.07 -11.44
CA HIS A 49 7.62 28.16 -12.26
C HIS A 49 7.75 27.93 -13.77
N ASP A 50 8.59 26.97 -14.18
CA ASP A 50 8.75 26.57 -15.58
C ASP A 50 7.82 25.39 -15.95
N GLY A 51 7.03 24.88 -14.99
CA GLY A 51 6.10 23.77 -15.18
C GLY A 51 6.72 22.38 -15.03
N ASN A 52 7.96 22.28 -14.51
CA ASN A 52 8.56 20.98 -14.27
C ASN A 52 8.12 20.39 -12.94
N TYR A 53 7.92 19.08 -12.92
CA TYR A 53 7.59 18.34 -11.71
C TYR A 53 8.86 18.02 -10.92
N GLN A 54 8.79 18.27 -9.61
CA GLN A 54 9.85 17.94 -8.67
C GLN A 54 9.28 17.07 -7.55
N VAL A 55 9.84 15.89 -7.38
CA VAL A 55 9.45 15.00 -6.29
C VAL A 55 10.34 15.28 -5.09
N VAL A 56 9.74 15.57 -3.93
CA VAL A 56 10.41 15.95 -2.68
C VAL A 56 10.06 14.96 -1.58
N ASP A 57 10.73 15.07 -0.42
CA ASP A 57 10.46 14.25 0.77
C ASP A 57 10.82 12.77 0.59
N TRP A 58 12.07 12.54 0.25
CA TRP A 58 12.67 11.22 0.02
C TRP A 58 13.10 10.50 1.31
N GLU A 59 12.59 10.89 2.48
CA GLU A 59 13.04 10.33 3.75
C GLU A 59 12.74 8.82 3.92
N PHE A 60 11.72 8.30 3.21
CA PHE A 60 11.37 6.88 3.18
C PHE A 60 11.94 6.14 1.97
N ALA A 61 12.78 6.78 1.18
CA ALA A 61 13.32 6.17 -0.02
C ALA A 61 14.12 4.90 0.28
N ALA A 62 13.91 3.88 -0.54
CA ALA A 62 14.56 2.59 -0.39
C ALA A 62 14.79 1.90 -1.74
N ILE A 63 15.63 0.87 -1.76
CA ILE A 63 15.69 -0.05 -2.89
C ILE A 63 14.69 -1.18 -2.62
N GLY A 64 13.64 -1.26 -3.43
CA GLY A 64 12.53 -2.17 -3.22
C GLY A 64 11.80 -2.56 -4.50
N ASP A 65 10.68 -3.25 -4.34
CA ASP A 65 9.78 -3.55 -5.45
C ASP A 65 9.04 -2.25 -5.85
N PRO A 66 9.12 -1.81 -7.11
CA PRO A 66 8.55 -0.53 -7.54
C PRO A 66 7.03 -0.45 -7.36
N ARG A 67 6.33 -1.56 -7.25
CA ARG A 67 4.88 -1.62 -7.00
C ARG A 67 4.51 -1.22 -5.56
N GLU A 68 5.49 -1.17 -4.64
CA GLU A 68 5.24 -0.66 -3.29
C GLU A 68 4.76 0.79 -3.32
N ASP A 69 5.34 1.61 -4.19
CA ASP A 69 4.92 3.00 -4.36
C ASP A 69 3.50 3.11 -4.94
N LEU A 70 3.11 2.21 -5.84
CA LEU A 70 1.75 2.18 -6.38
C LEU A 70 0.71 1.83 -5.31
N GLY A 71 1.00 0.84 -4.47
CA GLY A 71 0.12 0.48 -3.35
C GLY A 71 0.00 1.59 -2.31
N TRP A 72 1.10 2.28 -2.01
CA TRP A 72 1.10 3.43 -1.11
C TRP A 72 0.30 4.60 -1.68
N TYR A 73 0.53 4.93 -2.95
CA TYR A 73 -0.22 5.98 -3.65
C TYR A 73 -1.72 5.72 -3.63
N ASN A 74 -2.15 4.48 -3.88
CA ASN A 74 -3.57 4.12 -3.87
C ASN A 74 -4.24 4.38 -2.52
N ILE A 75 -3.55 4.17 -1.39
CA ILE A 75 -4.11 4.43 -0.05
C ILE A 75 -4.19 5.93 0.23
N TYR A 76 -3.09 6.65 0.05
CA TYR A 76 -2.99 8.03 0.50
C TYR A 76 -3.66 9.04 -0.42
N SER A 77 -3.78 8.74 -1.71
CA SER A 77 -4.44 9.66 -2.66
C SER A 77 -5.93 9.79 -2.40
N THR A 78 -6.59 8.78 -1.81
CA THR A 78 -7.99 8.91 -1.36
C THR A 78 -8.15 9.89 -0.19
N ALA A 79 -7.12 10.09 0.62
CA ALA A 79 -7.16 10.95 1.80
C ALA A 79 -6.70 12.40 1.52
N ALA A 80 -5.84 12.63 0.51
CA ALA A 80 -5.11 13.88 0.35
C ALA A 80 -5.30 14.58 -1.02
N GLY A 81 -6.17 14.09 -1.89
CA GLY A 81 -6.39 14.70 -3.20
C GLY A 81 -7.03 13.75 -4.22
N PRO A 82 -7.07 14.12 -5.49
CA PRO A 82 -7.61 13.24 -6.52
C PRO A 82 -6.73 11.99 -6.66
N ASN A 83 -7.34 10.82 -6.50
CA ASN A 83 -6.71 9.55 -6.75
C ASN A 83 -6.82 9.22 -8.25
N LEU A 84 -5.74 9.46 -9.00
CA LEU A 84 -5.71 9.20 -10.44
C LEU A 84 -5.86 7.70 -10.75
N TYR A 85 -5.34 6.83 -9.88
CA TYR A 85 -5.52 5.40 -10.01
C TYR A 85 -6.99 4.98 -9.85
N GLU A 86 -7.69 5.53 -8.88
CA GLU A 86 -9.11 5.22 -8.65
C GLU A 86 -10.01 5.78 -9.78
N SER A 87 -9.62 6.93 -10.35
CA SER A 87 -10.38 7.58 -11.42
C SER A 87 -10.38 6.77 -12.72
N ASP A 88 -9.24 6.22 -13.10
CA ASP A 88 -9.06 5.36 -14.27
C ASP A 88 -7.84 4.42 -14.05
N PRO A 89 -8.06 3.27 -13.40
CA PRO A 89 -6.98 2.35 -13.06
C PRO A 89 -6.19 1.87 -14.28
N GLU A 90 -6.88 1.62 -15.40
CA GLU A 90 -6.20 1.08 -16.58
C GLU A 90 -5.35 2.12 -17.29
N ALA A 91 -5.85 3.33 -17.47
CA ALA A 91 -5.06 4.43 -18.05
C ALA A 91 -3.85 4.76 -17.16
N PHE A 92 -4.01 4.77 -15.83
CA PHE A 92 -2.92 5.00 -14.90
C PHE A 92 -1.84 3.91 -15.00
N LEU A 93 -2.25 2.64 -15.01
CA LEU A 93 -1.31 1.52 -15.10
C LEU A 93 -0.66 1.43 -16.48
N ALA A 94 -1.37 1.75 -17.55
CA ALA A 94 -0.80 1.82 -18.89
C ALA A 94 0.32 2.88 -18.96
N ALA A 95 0.07 4.09 -18.44
CA ALA A 95 1.08 5.15 -18.38
C ALA A 95 2.30 4.73 -17.52
N TYR A 96 2.08 4.03 -16.40
CA TYR A 96 3.15 3.54 -15.56
C TYR A 96 3.98 2.45 -16.29
N ARG A 97 3.33 1.50 -16.97
CA ARG A 97 4.00 0.47 -17.78
C ARG A 97 4.83 1.09 -18.89
N ASP A 98 4.29 2.06 -19.60
CA ASP A 98 5.00 2.77 -20.67
C ASP A 98 6.26 3.49 -20.14
N ALA A 99 6.16 4.13 -19.00
CA ALA A 99 7.28 4.86 -18.39
C ALA A 99 8.37 3.94 -17.82
N THR A 100 8.00 2.72 -17.38
CA THR A 100 8.93 1.83 -16.65
C THR A 100 9.42 0.64 -17.46
N GLY A 101 8.73 0.29 -18.56
CA GLY A 101 9.00 -0.85 -19.39
C GLY A 101 8.48 -2.18 -18.82
N PHE A 102 7.69 -2.16 -17.73
CA PHE A 102 7.05 -3.37 -17.21
C PHE A 102 5.85 -3.80 -18.08
N GLY A 103 5.59 -5.11 -18.11
CA GLY A 103 4.44 -5.67 -18.82
C GLY A 103 3.16 -5.71 -17.96
N GLU A 104 2.03 -5.97 -18.61
CA GLU A 104 0.73 -6.11 -17.95
C GLU A 104 0.70 -7.28 -16.95
N ALA A 105 1.40 -8.37 -17.24
CA ALA A 105 1.54 -9.49 -16.30
C ALA A 105 2.27 -9.13 -15.01
N GLU A 106 3.11 -8.09 -15.05
CA GLU A 106 3.93 -7.62 -13.92
C GLU A 106 3.25 -6.52 -13.12
N VAL A 107 2.62 -5.56 -13.83
CA VAL A 107 1.96 -4.39 -13.24
C VAL A 107 0.52 -4.32 -13.72
N ASN A 108 -0.40 -4.74 -12.86
CA ASN A 108 -1.83 -4.79 -13.08
C ASN A 108 -2.59 -4.49 -11.77
N GLN A 109 -3.90 -4.39 -11.83
CA GLN A 109 -4.72 -4.08 -10.67
C GLN A 109 -4.55 -5.07 -9.51
N LEU A 110 -4.32 -6.36 -9.79
CA LEU A 110 -4.08 -7.37 -8.75
C LEU A 110 -2.75 -7.13 -8.03
N SER A 111 -1.68 -6.87 -8.78
CA SER A 111 -0.39 -6.58 -8.18
C SER A 111 -0.44 -5.30 -7.34
N VAL A 112 -1.09 -4.24 -7.82
CA VAL A 112 -1.29 -3.01 -7.04
C VAL A 112 -2.13 -3.28 -5.80
N GLY A 113 -3.22 -4.04 -5.91
CA GLY A 113 -4.04 -4.42 -4.76
C GLY A 113 -3.25 -5.17 -3.68
N TYR A 114 -2.38 -6.11 -4.07
CA TYR A 114 -1.47 -6.76 -3.12
C TYR A 114 -0.59 -5.75 -2.35
N PHE A 115 0.03 -4.82 -3.08
CA PHE A 115 0.88 -3.81 -2.45
C PHE A 115 0.08 -2.76 -1.67
N THR A 116 -1.20 -2.54 -2.01
CA THR A 116 -2.13 -1.75 -1.19
C THR A 116 -2.35 -2.39 0.18
N VAL A 117 -2.61 -3.70 0.23
CA VAL A 117 -2.70 -4.44 1.49
C VAL A 117 -1.39 -4.38 2.28
N LEU A 118 -0.25 -4.57 1.61
CA LEU A 118 1.07 -4.47 2.24
C LEU A 118 1.34 -3.07 2.83
N SER A 119 0.98 -2.02 2.13
CA SER A 119 1.14 -0.64 2.60
C SER A 119 0.21 -0.34 3.78
N SER A 120 -1.02 -0.85 3.77
CA SER A 120 -1.95 -0.71 4.90
C SER A 120 -1.37 -1.32 6.19
N ILE A 121 -0.73 -2.48 6.11
CA ILE A 121 -0.09 -3.11 7.27
C ILE A 121 1.11 -2.30 7.78
N LYS A 122 1.87 -1.69 6.87
CA LYS A 122 2.99 -0.80 7.26
C LYS A 122 2.49 0.42 8.04
N ILE A 123 1.38 1.02 7.59
CA ILE A 123 0.74 2.17 8.25
C ILE A 123 0.25 1.78 9.64
N LEU A 124 -0.55 0.71 9.75
CA LEU A 124 -1.06 0.23 11.03
C LEU A 124 0.06 -0.12 12.00
N GLY A 125 1.11 -0.78 11.52
CA GLY A 125 2.28 -1.10 12.35
C GLY A 125 3.00 0.15 12.87
N THR A 126 3.10 1.19 12.06
CA THR A 126 3.66 2.48 12.49
C THR A 126 2.79 3.12 13.56
N ILE A 127 1.47 3.14 13.37
CA ILE A 127 0.51 3.67 14.34
C ILE A 127 0.62 2.92 15.68
N CYS A 128 0.60 1.59 15.66
CA CYS A 128 0.75 0.76 16.87
C CYS A 128 2.05 1.07 17.61
N THR A 129 3.16 1.19 16.89
CA THR A 129 4.45 1.56 17.50
C THR A 129 4.42 2.93 18.18
N GLN A 130 3.74 3.90 17.59
CA GLN A 130 3.61 5.23 18.19
C GLN A 130 2.71 5.23 19.43
N LEU A 131 1.66 4.39 19.43
CA LEU A 131 0.80 4.19 20.60
C LEU A 131 1.58 3.55 21.76
N ASP A 132 2.42 2.55 21.47
CA ASP A 132 3.28 1.92 22.46
C ASP A 132 4.24 2.95 23.08
N LYS A 133 4.88 3.79 22.25
CA LYS A 133 5.74 4.88 22.71
C LYS A 133 4.99 5.89 23.58
N PHE A 134 3.76 6.22 23.23
CA PHE A 134 2.92 7.10 24.05
C PHE A 134 2.60 6.46 25.42
N ALA A 135 2.24 5.19 25.44
CA ALA A 135 1.97 4.47 26.68
C ALA A 135 3.20 4.42 27.61
N LEU A 136 4.41 4.45 27.01
CA LEU A 136 5.68 4.53 27.76
C LEU A 136 6.09 5.97 28.13
N GLY A 137 5.32 6.99 27.74
CA GLY A 137 5.64 8.39 27.99
C GLY A 137 6.73 8.97 27.06
N GLU A 138 7.05 8.29 25.97
CA GLU A 138 8.13 8.66 25.03
C GLU A 138 7.64 9.59 23.91
N ASN A 139 6.34 9.83 23.78
CA ASN A 139 5.75 10.61 22.69
C ASN A 139 4.72 11.63 23.20
N SER A 140 4.42 12.66 22.37
CA SER A 140 3.44 13.70 22.73
C SER A 140 2.00 13.25 22.49
N GLY A 141 1.08 13.68 23.37
CA GLY A 141 -0.35 13.35 23.26
C GLY A 141 -1.02 13.88 21.98
N ALA A 142 -0.52 14.98 21.40
CA ALA A 142 -1.07 15.56 20.18
C ALA A 142 -0.88 14.64 18.97
N MET A 143 0.33 14.09 18.79
CA MET A 143 0.62 13.14 17.71
C MET A 143 -0.16 11.84 17.90
N THR A 144 -0.29 11.38 19.13
CA THR A 144 -1.06 10.17 19.43
C THR A 144 -2.55 10.35 19.13
N ALA A 145 -3.15 11.49 19.47
CA ALA A 145 -4.54 11.79 19.16
C ALA A 145 -4.81 11.80 17.64
N LEU A 146 -3.90 12.38 16.84
CA LEU A 146 -3.97 12.37 15.39
C LEU A 146 -3.94 10.93 14.86
N GLN A 147 -3.06 10.10 15.39
CA GLN A 147 -2.90 8.73 14.96
C GLN A 147 -4.05 7.81 15.37
N ILE A 148 -4.66 8.02 16.54
CA ILE A 148 -5.87 7.29 16.94
C ILE A 148 -7.01 7.53 15.95
N GLY A 149 -7.20 8.76 15.48
CA GLY A 149 -8.17 9.06 14.43
C GLY A 149 -7.92 8.32 13.12
N SER A 150 -6.66 8.03 12.81
CA SER A 150 -6.25 7.29 11.61
C SER A 150 -6.43 5.77 11.72
N ILE A 151 -6.59 5.20 12.92
CA ILE A 151 -6.73 3.76 13.13
C ILE A 151 -8.01 3.24 12.47
N SER A 152 -9.15 3.86 12.74
CA SER A 152 -10.44 3.43 12.16
C SER A 152 -10.42 3.50 10.65
N PHE A 153 -9.89 4.61 10.10
CA PHE A 153 -9.71 4.77 8.65
C PHE A 153 -8.80 3.69 8.07
N GLY A 154 -7.66 3.41 8.70
CA GLY A 154 -6.72 2.39 8.26
C GLY A 154 -7.32 0.98 8.33
N HIS A 155 -8.05 0.66 9.39
CA HIS A 155 -8.65 -0.66 9.60
C HIS A 155 -9.75 -0.96 8.57
N ASP A 156 -10.67 -0.02 8.33
CA ASP A 156 -11.76 -0.20 7.37
C ASP A 156 -11.24 -0.31 5.93
N ASN A 157 -10.33 0.56 5.53
CA ASN A 157 -9.69 0.48 4.22
C ASN A 157 -8.95 -0.86 4.02
N PHE A 158 -8.33 -1.34 5.05
CA PHE A 158 -7.58 -2.58 5.05
C PHE A 158 -8.48 -3.81 4.85
N ILE A 159 -9.57 -3.92 5.62
CA ILE A 159 -10.54 -5.02 5.48
C ILE A 159 -11.18 -4.96 4.09
N ASN A 160 -11.56 -3.77 3.62
CA ASN A 160 -12.14 -3.59 2.31
C ASN A 160 -11.17 -3.94 1.17
N ALA A 161 -9.89 -3.58 1.31
CA ALA A 161 -8.85 -3.94 0.34
C ALA A 161 -8.68 -5.46 0.24
N ILE A 162 -8.60 -6.17 1.38
CA ILE A 162 -8.51 -7.64 1.38
C ILE A 162 -9.76 -8.27 0.78
N ALA A 163 -10.94 -7.83 1.16
CA ALA A 163 -12.20 -8.37 0.63
C ALA A 163 -12.30 -8.17 -0.89
N GLY A 164 -11.94 -6.99 -1.38
CA GLY A 164 -11.90 -6.70 -2.81
C GLY A 164 -10.89 -7.55 -3.57
N MET A 165 -9.70 -7.73 -3.01
CA MET A 165 -8.66 -8.57 -3.60
C MET A 165 -9.07 -10.05 -3.62
N GLN A 166 -9.66 -10.56 -2.55
CA GLN A 166 -10.14 -11.94 -2.51
C GLN A 166 -11.22 -12.17 -3.57
N ALA A 167 -12.18 -11.26 -3.69
CA ALA A 167 -13.23 -11.36 -4.72
C ALA A 167 -12.64 -11.33 -6.14
N ALA A 168 -11.59 -10.55 -6.40
CA ALA A 168 -10.92 -10.52 -7.69
C ALA A 168 -10.20 -11.85 -7.99
N PHE A 169 -9.51 -12.44 -7.02
CA PHE A 169 -8.88 -13.75 -7.18
C PHE A 169 -9.90 -14.86 -7.41
N ASP A 170 -11.00 -14.86 -6.68
CA ASP A 170 -12.08 -15.86 -6.84
C ASP A 170 -12.72 -15.76 -8.23
N ALA A 171 -12.94 -14.53 -8.74
CA ALA A 171 -13.46 -14.31 -10.08
C ALA A 171 -12.49 -14.82 -11.18
N MET A 172 -11.19 -14.62 -11.01
CA MET A 172 -10.19 -15.12 -11.94
C MET A 172 -10.10 -16.64 -11.92
N ALA A 173 -10.17 -17.28 -10.76
CA ALA A 173 -10.18 -18.74 -10.64
C ALA A 173 -11.40 -19.32 -11.35
N ALA A 174 -12.57 -18.74 -11.14
CA ALA A 174 -13.81 -19.17 -11.81
C ALA A 174 -13.75 -19.01 -13.35
N ALA A 175 -13.15 -17.91 -13.84
CA ALA A 175 -12.97 -17.67 -15.27
C ALA A 175 -12.01 -18.69 -15.90
N ALA A 176 -10.94 -19.08 -15.19
CA ALA A 176 -9.98 -20.08 -15.66
C ALA A 176 -10.61 -21.49 -15.74
N GLU A 177 -11.46 -21.87 -14.79
CA GLU A 177 -12.20 -23.13 -14.80
C GLU A 177 -13.24 -23.18 -15.94
N GLY A 178 -13.94 -22.08 -16.20
CA GLY A 178 -14.90 -21.97 -17.30
C GLY A 178 -14.27 -22.01 -18.70
N ALA A 179 -13.00 -21.64 -18.83
CA ALA A 179 -12.27 -21.67 -20.09
C ALA A 179 -11.73 -23.07 -20.45
N THR A 180 -11.74 -24.01 -19.50
CA THR A 180 -11.25 -25.41 -19.68
C THR A 180 -12.38 -26.43 -19.87
N SER A 181 -13.63 -26.00 -19.82
CA SER A 181 -14.84 -26.81 -20.05
C SER A 181 -15.44 -26.51 -21.43
#